data_8d246a1a14a3de9159a32cecd3c0a7a9
#
_entry.id   8d246a1a14a3de9159a32cecd3c0a7a9
#
_cell.length_a   1.000
_cell.length_b   1.000
_cell.length_c   1.000
_cell.angle_alpha   90.00
_cell.angle_beta   90.00
_cell.angle_gamma   90.00
#
_symmetry.space_group_name_H-M   'P 1'
#
loop_
_entity.id
_entity.type
_entity.pdbx_description
1 polymer ?
#
loop_
_entity_poly.entity_id
_entity_poly.type
_entity_poly.pdbx_seq_one_letter_code
_entity_poly.pdbx_strand_id
1 'polypeptide(L)'
;MGTPELDMAAPGQRRIGRRLFVAMLVAGGGVVAGGAQLFSSLGQLPLLKTFIPKDGFYFYTVSNLEPKFDGKTWDLRIEGLVKNPLTISFKDLGALPQEDQTHDYMCVTGWSVKSVRWQGPLVSRLIDLAGALPEAKAVSFDSADGVYTDSLALEEVRRPEVLLAHSMNGAPLEADRGAALRLVIPFMFGYKGTKWVSRIRLTATQEIGYWEQRGYDVNAYLK
;
A
#
# COMPACT_ATOMS: atom_id res chain seq x y z
N MET A 1 -45.41 26.45 -8.50
CA MET A 1 -44.87 25.12 -8.12
C MET A 1 -43.36 25.18 -8.29
N GLY A 2 -42.66 25.48 -7.21
CA GLY A 2 -41.20 25.62 -7.19
C GLY A 2 -40.56 24.28 -6.91
N THR A 3 -39.60 23.90 -7.72
CA THR A 3 -38.72 22.73 -7.48
C THR A 3 -37.74 23.08 -6.36
N PRO A 4 -37.48 22.21 -5.40
CA PRO A 4 -36.46 22.46 -4.40
C PRO A 4 -35.07 22.21 -5.00
N GLU A 5 -34.26 23.22 -4.98
CA GLU A 5 -32.83 23.20 -5.28
C GLU A 5 -32.09 22.46 -4.15
N LEU A 6 -31.49 21.33 -4.50
CA LEU A 6 -30.65 20.55 -3.58
C LEU A 6 -29.29 21.25 -3.45
N ASP A 7 -29.13 21.96 -2.36
CA ASP A 7 -27.85 22.55 -1.92
C ASP A 7 -26.89 21.41 -1.53
N MET A 8 -25.99 21.06 -2.46
CA MET A 8 -24.88 20.15 -2.22
C MET A 8 -23.72 20.94 -1.61
N ALA A 9 -23.79 21.17 -0.30
CA ALA A 9 -22.66 21.67 0.46
C ALA A 9 -21.48 20.66 0.41
N ALA A 10 -20.37 21.09 -0.18
CA ALA A 10 -19.11 20.37 -0.17
C ALA A 10 -18.65 20.08 1.28
N PRO A 11 -18.06 18.89 1.57
CA PRO A 11 -17.59 18.55 2.89
C PRO A 11 -16.52 19.55 3.34
N GLY A 12 -16.76 20.20 4.46
CA GLY A 12 -16.04 21.35 4.98
C GLY A 12 -14.54 21.15 5.07
N GLN A 13 -13.82 21.98 4.36
CA GLN A 13 -12.43 22.31 4.67
C GLN A 13 -12.37 22.85 6.10
N ARG A 14 -11.86 22.04 7.03
CA ARG A 14 -11.50 22.52 8.36
C ARG A 14 -10.41 23.57 8.20
N ARG A 15 -10.79 24.83 8.25
CA ARG A 15 -9.85 25.96 8.31
C ARG A 15 -9.00 25.76 9.57
N ILE A 16 -7.72 25.49 9.40
CA ILE A 16 -6.74 25.49 10.47
C ILE A 16 -6.78 26.90 11.10
N GLY A 17 -7.24 26.98 12.35
CA GLY A 17 -7.38 28.26 13.02
C GLY A 17 -6.03 28.96 13.13
N ARG A 18 -6.01 30.30 12.98
CA ARG A 18 -4.81 31.15 13.11
C ARG A 18 -3.95 30.80 14.33
N ARG A 19 -4.57 30.36 15.43
CA ARG A 19 -3.86 29.94 16.66
C ARG A 19 -3.03 28.67 16.48
N LEU A 20 -3.51 27.70 15.69
CA LEU A 20 -2.76 26.47 15.41
C LEU A 20 -1.61 26.74 14.42
N PHE A 21 -1.81 27.63 13.46
CA PHE A 21 -0.76 28.06 12.53
C PHE A 21 0.34 28.83 13.25
N VAL A 22 0.01 29.75 14.15
CA VAL A 22 0.99 30.48 14.97
C VAL A 22 1.70 29.53 15.94
N ALA A 23 1.01 28.55 16.54
CA ALA A 23 1.64 27.54 17.38
C ALA A 23 2.65 26.68 16.60
N MET A 24 2.37 26.35 15.34
CA MET A 24 3.31 25.65 14.46
C MET A 24 4.53 26.51 14.08
N LEU A 25 4.38 27.82 13.90
CA LEU A 25 5.47 28.74 13.63
C LEU A 25 6.37 28.96 14.87
N VAL A 26 5.79 29.02 16.08
CA VAL A 26 6.54 29.14 17.34
C VAL A 26 7.29 27.83 17.65
N ALA A 27 6.66 26.66 17.40
CA ALA A 27 7.33 25.38 17.49
C ALA A 27 8.47 25.23 16.45
N GLY A 28 8.31 25.80 15.24
CA GLY A 28 9.33 25.84 14.19
C GLY A 28 10.51 26.76 14.52
N GLY A 29 10.27 27.89 15.22
CA GLY A 29 11.31 28.86 15.59
C GLY A 29 12.24 28.43 16.71
N GLY A 30 11.84 27.46 17.57
CA GLY A 30 12.65 26.90 18.66
C GLY A 30 13.65 25.81 18.26
N VAL A 31 13.68 25.42 16.98
CA VAL A 31 14.34 24.22 16.47
C VAL A 31 15.81 24.41 16.08
N VAL A 32 16.34 25.64 16.09
CA VAL A 32 17.69 25.93 15.57
C VAL A 32 18.84 25.48 16.51
N ALA A 33 18.59 25.14 17.77
CA ALA A 33 19.63 24.76 18.73
C ALA A 33 19.58 23.31 19.27
N GLY A 34 18.53 22.52 18.94
CA GLY A 34 18.38 21.13 19.42
C GLY A 34 17.68 20.21 18.43
N GLY A 35 17.62 20.63 17.16
CA GLY A 35 16.60 20.25 16.20
C GLY A 35 16.55 18.80 15.73
N ALA A 36 17.66 18.10 15.59
CA ALA A 36 17.65 16.79 14.93
C ALA A 36 16.96 15.69 15.76
N GLN A 37 17.13 15.71 17.07
CA GLN A 37 16.51 14.72 17.96
C GLN A 37 15.03 14.97 18.22
N LEU A 38 14.59 16.23 18.30
CA LEU A 38 13.17 16.58 18.44
C LEU A 38 12.37 16.27 17.15
N PHE A 39 12.97 16.50 15.98
CA PHE A 39 12.33 16.15 14.70
C PHE A 39 12.15 14.64 14.53
N SER A 40 13.11 13.83 14.95
CA SER A 40 12.99 12.37 14.90
C SER A 40 11.87 11.85 15.80
N SER A 41 11.67 12.48 16.96
CA SER A 41 10.61 12.11 17.92
C SER A 41 9.22 12.57 17.46
N LEU A 42 9.11 13.75 16.85
CA LEU A 42 7.84 14.26 16.31
C LEU A 42 7.38 13.48 15.07
N GLY A 43 8.33 12.99 14.25
CA GLY A 43 8.03 12.13 13.09
C GLY A 43 7.45 10.77 13.48
N GLN A 44 7.52 10.36 14.76
CA GLN A 44 6.89 9.13 15.25
C GLN A 44 5.40 9.29 15.59
N LEU A 45 4.89 10.53 15.67
CA LEU A 45 3.45 10.74 15.92
C LEU A 45 2.65 10.37 14.69
N PRO A 46 1.63 9.48 14.80
CA PRO A 46 0.86 8.97 13.65
C PRO A 46 0.28 10.08 12.77
N LEU A 47 -0.13 11.19 13.40
CA LEU A 47 -0.69 12.35 12.70
C LEU A 47 0.32 13.10 11.84
N LEU A 48 1.61 13.09 12.21
CA LEU A 48 2.67 13.81 11.48
C LEU A 48 3.35 12.94 10.43
N LYS A 49 3.33 11.62 10.58
CA LYS A 49 3.87 10.67 9.56
C LYS A 49 3.28 10.90 8.18
N THR A 50 2.01 11.32 8.10
CA THR A 50 1.33 11.59 6.83
C THR A 50 1.86 12.84 6.12
N PHE A 51 2.43 13.80 6.85
CA PHE A 51 2.87 15.09 6.31
C PHE A 51 4.39 15.18 6.11
N ILE A 52 5.16 14.33 6.77
CA ILE A 52 6.64 14.35 6.68
C ILE A 52 7.07 13.14 5.82
N PRO A 53 7.59 13.37 4.60
CA PRO A 53 8.07 12.28 3.78
C PRO A 53 9.34 11.67 4.41
N LYS A 54 9.42 10.32 4.36
CA LYS A 54 10.62 9.56 4.68
C LYS A 54 11.14 8.95 3.39
N ASP A 55 12.37 9.21 3.03
CA ASP A 55 12.99 8.72 1.77
C ASP A 55 12.14 9.07 0.53
N GLY A 56 11.48 10.24 0.55
CA GLY A 56 10.59 10.71 -0.52
C GLY A 56 9.17 10.14 -0.47
N PHE A 57 8.89 9.16 0.38
CA PHE A 57 7.56 8.59 0.53
C PHE A 57 6.75 9.27 1.63
N TYR A 58 5.51 9.61 1.31
CA TYR A 58 4.52 9.94 2.33
C TYR A 58 3.85 8.66 2.86
N PHE A 59 3.55 8.67 4.15
CA PHE A 59 2.81 7.57 4.78
C PHE A 59 1.31 7.81 4.65
N TYR A 60 0.61 6.83 4.07
CA TYR A 60 -0.85 6.82 4.04
C TYR A 60 -1.36 5.51 4.64
N THR A 61 -2.34 5.60 5.53
CA THR A 61 -3.12 4.47 6.02
C THR A 61 -4.59 4.85 6.05
N VAL A 62 -5.44 3.88 5.80
CA VAL A 62 -6.92 4.03 5.81
C VAL A 62 -7.53 3.48 7.07
N SER A 63 -6.73 2.77 7.86
CA SER A 63 -7.09 2.23 9.17
C SER A 63 -6.29 2.95 10.26
N ASN A 64 -6.79 2.90 11.50
CA ASN A 64 -6.05 3.37 12.66
C ASN A 64 -5.05 2.32 13.17
N LEU A 65 -4.96 1.18 12.49
CA LEU A 65 -4.09 0.06 12.84
C LEU A 65 -2.90 0.01 11.88
N GLU A 66 -1.70 -0.01 12.44
CA GLU A 66 -0.47 -0.38 11.75
C GLU A 66 -0.16 -1.82 12.16
N PRO A 67 -0.34 -2.82 11.25
CA PRO A 67 -0.15 -4.21 11.57
C PRO A 67 1.27 -4.47 12.05
N LYS A 68 1.39 -5.23 13.15
CA LYS A 68 2.69 -5.65 13.65
C LYS A 68 3.13 -6.91 12.91
N PHE A 69 4.34 -6.90 12.42
CA PHE A 69 4.95 -8.06 11.79
C PHE A 69 5.80 -8.84 12.80
N ASP A 70 5.52 -10.15 12.90
CA ASP A 70 6.38 -11.13 13.59
C ASP A 70 6.67 -12.27 12.61
N GLY A 71 7.90 -12.36 12.15
CA GLY A 71 8.32 -13.38 11.16
C GLY A 71 8.18 -14.83 11.62
N LYS A 72 7.91 -15.09 12.90
CA LYS A 72 7.70 -16.46 13.43
C LYS A 72 6.24 -16.91 13.29
N THR A 73 5.31 -15.98 13.34
CA THR A 73 3.87 -16.25 13.37
C THR A 73 3.13 -15.79 12.13
N TRP A 74 3.79 -14.96 11.31
CA TRP A 74 3.19 -14.44 10.09
C TRP A 74 3.14 -15.48 8.98
N ASP A 75 2.04 -15.53 8.29
CA ASP A 75 1.85 -16.31 7.06
C ASP A 75 1.12 -15.52 5.97
N LEU A 76 1.35 -15.94 4.72
CA LEU A 76 0.59 -15.52 3.55
C LEU A 76 -0.39 -16.63 3.17
N ARG A 77 -1.66 -16.31 3.05
CA ARG A 77 -2.68 -17.23 2.55
C ARG A 77 -2.99 -16.96 1.09
N ILE A 78 -3.08 -18.03 0.29
CA ILE A 78 -3.50 -17.97 -1.11
C ILE A 78 -4.68 -18.93 -1.26
N GLU A 79 -5.83 -18.40 -1.66
CA GLU A 79 -7.10 -19.13 -1.66
C GLU A 79 -8.06 -18.67 -2.77
N GLY A 80 -9.30 -19.14 -2.74
CA GLY A 80 -10.32 -18.84 -3.75
C GLY A 80 -10.29 -19.85 -4.91
N LEU A 81 -10.31 -19.36 -6.14
CA LEU A 81 -10.33 -20.21 -7.35
C LEU A 81 -8.93 -20.79 -7.66
N VAL A 82 -8.44 -21.64 -6.78
CA VAL A 82 -7.17 -22.35 -6.88
C VAL A 82 -7.36 -23.85 -6.67
N LYS A 83 -6.47 -24.67 -7.26
CA LYS A 83 -6.44 -26.12 -7.06
C LYS A 83 -5.95 -26.49 -5.66
N ASN A 84 -4.93 -25.79 -5.21
CA ASN A 84 -4.21 -26.06 -3.95
C ASN A 84 -4.15 -24.77 -3.14
N PRO A 85 -5.06 -24.53 -2.19
CA PRO A 85 -4.91 -23.42 -1.25
C PRO A 85 -3.60 -23.53 -0.48
N LEU A 86 -2.88 -22.41 -0.33
CA LEU A 86 -1.55 -22.38 0.29
C LEU A 86 -1.57 -21.48 1.53
N THR A 87 -0.79 -21.91 2.52
CA THR A 87 -0.35 -21.07 3.65
C THR A 87 1.16 -21.12 3.67
N ILE A 88 1.80 -19.99 3.43
CA ILE A 88 3.25 -19.87 3.23
C ILE A 88 3.83 -19.05 4.38
N SER A 89 4.72 -19.62 5.19
CA SER A 89 5.42 -18.89 6.23
C SER A 89 6.37 -17.84 5.63
N PHE A 90 6.74 -16.82 6.41
CA PHE A 90 7.71 -15.81 5.95
C PHE A 90 9.06 -16.44 5.56
N LYS A 91 9.49 -17.48 6.30
CA LYS A 91 10.69 -18.25 6.01
C LYS A 91 10.60 -18.97 4.65
N ASP A 92 9.48 -19.66 4.40
CA ASP A 92 9.29 -20.42 3.16
C ASP A 92 9.13 -19.48 1.95
N LEU A 93 8.49 -18.33 2.14
CA LEU A 93 8.40 -17.29 1.13
C LEU A 93 9.79 -16.75 0.74
N GLY A 94 10.69 -16.58 1.72
CA GLY A 94 12.08 -16.20 1.47
C GLY A 94 12.91 -17.26 0.75
N ALA A 95 12.49 -18.54 0.80
CA ALA A 95 13.15 -19.65 0.09
C ALA A 95 12.70 -19.77 -1.38
N LEU A 96 11.61 -19.11 -1.77
CA LEU A 96 11.19 -19.03 -3.18
C LEU A 96 12.20 -18.23 -4.00
N PRO A 97 12.26 -18.43 -5.33
CA PRO A 97 13.05 -17.56 -6.21
C PRO A 97 12.62 -16.10 -6.05
N GLN A 98 13.58 -15.25 -5.75
CA GLN A 98 13.42 -13.83 -5.52
C GLN A 98 13.79 -13.03 -6.76
N GLU A 99 13.02 -11.98 -7.06
CA GLU A 99 13.35 -11.00 -8.08
C GLU A 99 13.83 -9.72 -7.42
N ASP A 100 14.75 -9.03 -8.10
CA ASP A 100 15.30 -7.74 -7.70
C ASP A 100 15.05 -6.77 -8.84
N GLN A 101 14.17 -5.80 -8.62
CA GLN A 101 13.70 -4.89 -9.65
C GLN A 101 13.80 -3.44 -9.18
N THR A 102 14.12 -2.53 -10.09
CA THR A 102 14.17 -1.09 -9.80
C THR A 102 13.15 -0.38 -10.66
N HIS A 103 12.21 0.31 -9.99
CA HIS A 103 11.12 1.02 -10.65
C HIS A 103 10.86 2.36 -9.96
N ASP A 104 10.32 3.31 -10.72
CA ASP A 104 9.76 4.52 -10.16
C ASP A 104 8.45 4.20 -9.44
N TYR A 105 8.23 4.84 -8.30
CA TYR A 105 6.95 4.79 -7.60
C TYR A 105 6.19 6.10 -7.83
N MET A 106 4.94 6.02 -8.23
CA MET A 106 4.11 7.19 -8.51
C MET A 106 2.81 7.16 -7.72
N CYS A 107 2.57 8.21 -6.95
CA CYS A 107 1.33 8.42 -6.23
C CYS A 107 0.34 9.23 -7.07
N VAL A 108 -0.94 8.89 -7.01
CA VAL A 108 -2.00 9.61 -7.71
C VAL A 108 -2.13 11.08 -7.24
N THR A 109 -1.63 11.41 -6.05
CA THR A 109 -1.62 12.78 -5.51
C THR A 109 -0.47 13.65 -6.05
N GLY A 110 0.29 13.17 -7.06
CA GLY A 110 1.24 13.96 -7.84
C GLY A 110 2.69 13.91 -7.37
N TRP A 111 3.05 13.14 -6.33
CA TRP A 111 4.45 12.93 -5.97
C TRP A 111 4.96 11.56 -6.47
N SER A 112 6.26 11.48 -6.64
CA SER A 112 6.93 10.25 -7.08
C SER A 112 8.25 10.04 -6.37
N VAL A 113 8.70 8.79 -6.30
CA VAL A 113 10.05 8.42 -5.86
C VAL A 113 10.72 7.65 -6.98
N LYS A 114 11.89 8.10 -7.39
CA LYS A 114 12.64 7.53 -8.50
C LYS A 114 13.50 6.36 -8.05
N SER A 115 13.66 5.38 -8.96
CA SER A 115 14.62 4.29 -8.84
C SER A 115 14.52 3.53 -7.52
N VAL A 116 13.30 3.21 -7.09
CA VAL A 116 13.08 2.40 -5.89
C VAL A 116 13.40 0.94 -6.21
N ARG A 117 14.34 0.36 -5.47
CA ARG A 117 14.72 -1.05 -5.60
C ARG A 117 13.82 -1.91 -4.72
N TRP A 118 13.14 -2.86 -5.33
CA TRP A 118 12.23 -3.79 -4.67
C TRP A 118 12.74 -5.22 -4.79
N GLN A 119 12.60 -6.01 -3.74
CA GLN A 119 12.96 -7.42 -3.75
C GLN A 119 11.83 -8.27 -3.15
N GLY A 120 11.50 -9.36 -3.86
CA GLY A 120 10.48 -10.32 -3.44
C GLY A 120 10.13 -11.33 -4.52
N PRO A 121 9.28 -12.34 -4.24
CA PRO A 121 8.82 -13.28 -5.24
C PRO A 121 7.83 -12.64 -6.21
N LEU A 122 7.82 -13.09 -7.47
CA LEU A 122 6.77 -12.75 -8.43
C LEU A 122 5.41 -13.27 -7.95
N VAL A 123 4.37 -12.46 -8.11
CA VAL A 123 3.00 -12.90 -7.80
C VAL A 123 2.56 -14.03 -8.74
N SER A 124 2.96 -13.99 -10.02
CA SER A 124 2.68 -15.06 -10.99
C SER A 124 3.16 -16.42 -10.51
N ARG A 125 4.36 -16.49 -9.92
CA ARG A 125 4.92 -17.73 -9.37
C ARG A 125 4.10 -18.30 -8.21
N LEU A 126 3.61 -17.44 -7.33
CA LEU A 126 2.74 -17.84 -6.22
C LEU A 126 1.38 -18.36 -6.73
N ILE A 127 0.83 -17.73 -7.76
CA ILE A 127 -0.41 -18.17 -8.42
C ILE A 127 -0.20 -19.53 -9.09
N ASP A 128 0.95 -19.75 -9.73
CA ASP A 128 1.27 -21.03 -10.39
C ASP A 128 1.42 -22.17 -9.36
N LEU A 129 2.04 -21.91 -8.22
CA LEU A 129 2.12 -22.87 -7.10
C LEU A 129 0.75 -23.26 -6.56
N ALA A 130 -0.14 -22.28 -6.41
CA ALA A 130 -1.53 -22.52 -5.99
C ALA A 130 -2.37 -23.21 -7.08
N GLY A 131 -2.00 -23.06 -8.35
CA GLY A 131 -2.69 -23.62 -9.51
C GLY A 131 -4.04 -22.94 -9.75
N ALA A 132 -4.03 -21.76 -10.37
CA ALA A 132 -5.26 -21.04 -10.72
C ALA A 132 -6.23 -21.90 -11.52
N LEU A 133 -7.50 -21.89 -11.14
CA LEU A 133 -8.57 -22.55 -11.90
C LEU A 133 -8.91 -21.74 -13.17
N PRO A 134 -9.47 -22.37 -14.22
CA PRO A 134 -9.81 -21.68 -15.46
C PRO A 134 -10.81 -20.53 -15.29
N GLU A 135 -11.64 -20.60 -14.26
CA GLU A 135 -12.64 -19.59 -13.90
C GLU A 135 -12.04 -18.35 -13.25
N ALA A 136 -10.81 -18.43 -12.74
CA ALA A 136 -10.13 -17.30 -12.14
C ALA A 136 -9.82 -16.23 -13.21
N LYS A 137 -10.34 -15.03 -13.02
CA LYS A 137 -10.14 -13.88 -13.93
C LYS A 137 -9.49 -12.69 -13.23
N ALA A 138 -9.50 -12.68 -11.89
CA ALA A 138 -8.94 -11.59 -11.10
C ALA A 138 -8.28 -12.11 -9.83
N VAL A 139 -7.49 -11.24 -9.19
CA VAL A 139 -6.77 -11.52 -7.96
C VAL A 139 -6.98 -10.36 -7.00
N SER A 140 -7.52 -10.64 -5.83
CA SER A 140 -7.68 -9.67 -4.74
C SER A 140 -6.57 -9.85 -3.72
N PHE A 141 -6.07 -8.72 -3.21
CA PHE A 141 -5.01 -8.63 -2.21
C PHE A 141 -5.58 -7.95 -0.96
N ASP A 142 -5.66 -8.70 0.14
CA ASP A 142 -6.18 -8.21 1.39
C ASP A 142 -5.03 -7.85 2.35
N SER A 143 -5.15 -6.67 2.94
CA SER A 143 -4.23 -6.14 3.93
C SER A 143 -4.49 -6.74 5.32
N ALA A 144 -3.43 -6.93 6.10
CA ALA A 144 -3.51 -7.35 7.50
C ALA A 144 -4.14 -6.30 8.42
N ASP A 145 -4.38 -5.07 7.94
CA ASP A 145 -5.12 -4.05 8.70
C ASP A 145 -6.65 -4.32 8.75
N GLY A 146 -7.12 -5.32 7.99
CA GLY A 146 -8.52 -5.74 7.93
C GLY A 146 -9.46 -4.77 7.20
N VAL A 147 -8.92 -3.70 6.62
CA VAL A 147 -9.70 -2.63 5.98
C VAL A 147 -9.34 -2.47 4.50
N TYR A 148 -8.03 -2.42 4.20
CA TYR A 148 -7.59 -2.20 2.83
C TYR A 148 -7.66 -3.48 2.01
N THR A 149 -8.26 -3.38 0.85
CA THR A 149 -8.23 -4.41 -0.19
C THR A 149 -8.14 -3.75 -1.56
N ASP A 150 -7.53 -4.43 -2.50
CA ASP A 150 -7.53 -4.04 -3.91
C ASP A 150 -7.50 -5.29 -4.80
N SER A 151 -7.87 -5.14 -6.05
CA SER A 151 -7.98 -6.23 -7.00
C SER A 151 -7.46 -5.82 -8.38
N LEU A 152 -6.89 -6.79 -9.08
CA LEU A 152 -6.32 -6.66 -10.41
C LEU A 152 -6.81 -7.79 -11.30
N ALA A 153 -6.84 -7.57 -12.61
CA ALA A 153 -7.06 -8.65 -13.55
C ALA A 153 -5.92 -9.69 -13.44
N LEU A 154 -6.23 -10.96 -13.63
CA LEU A 154 -5.26 -12.05 -13.52
C LEU A 154 -4.10 -11.87 -14.52
N GLU A 155 -4.37 -11.36 -15.73
CA GLU A 155 -3.36 -11.08 -16.75
C GLU A 155 -2.39 -9.98 -16.32
N GLU A 156 -2.86 -8.95 -15.61
CA GLU A 156 -2.02 -7.87 -15.06
C GLU A 156 -1.08 -8.42 -13.99
N VAL A 157 -1.60 -9.24 -13.10
CA VAL A 157 -0.85 -9.84 -11.99
C VAL A 157 0.22 -10.82 -12.48
N ARG A 158 0.01 -11.43 -13.65
CA ARG A 158 0.97 -12.35 -14.27
C ARG A 158 2.15 -11.66 -14.97
N ARG A 159 2.13 -10.35 -15.07
CA ARG A 159 3.24 -9.61 -15.67
C ARG A 159 4.52 -9.75 -14.83
N PRO A 160 5.69 -9.85 -15.47
CA PRO A 160 6.96 -10.10 -14.79
C PRO A 160 7.41 -8.95 -13.87
N GLU A 161 6.77 -7.78 -13.97
CA GLU A 161 7.07 -6.62 -13.11
C GLU A 161 6.29 -6.65 -11.79
N VAL A 162 5.28 -7.53 -11.65
CA VAL A 162 4.42 -7.57 -10.46
C VAL A 162 4.98 -8.52 -9.42
N LEU A 163 5.37 -7.98 -8.27
CA LEU A 163 5.98 -8.76 -7.20
C LEU A 163 5.40 -8.41 -5.81
N LEU A 164 5.58 -9.33 -4.88
CA LEU A 164 5.36 -9.09 -3.46
C LEU A 164 6.69 -8.75 -2.80
N ALA A 165 6.95 -7.45 -2.63
CA ALA A 165 8.17 -7.00 -2.00
C ALA A 165 8.16 -7.27 -0.49
N HIS A 166 9.26 -7.81 0.03
CA HIS A 166 9.59 -7.87 1.45
C HIS A 166 10.76 -6.94 1.81
N SER A 167 11.41 -6.38 0.78
CA SER A 167 12.57 -5.48 0.93
C SER A 167 12.43 -4.29 -0.01
N MET A 168 12.93 -3.14 0.43
CA MET A 168 13.00 -1.89 -0.31
C MET A 168 14.38 -1.25 -0.13
N ASN A 169 15.03 -0.85 -1.22
CA ASN A 169 16.35 -0.21 -1.22
C ASN A 169 17.43 -0.98 -0.44
N GLY A 170 17.37 -2.34 -0.50
CA GLY A 170 18.34 -3.24 0.13
C GLY A 170 18.12 -3.49 1.63
N ALA A 171 17.02 -2.98 2.21
CA ALA A 171 16.65 -3.24 3.61
C ALA A 171 15.27 -3.92 3.70
N PRO A 172 14.99 -4.72 4.75
CA PRO A 172 13.64 -5.22 5.00
C PRO A 172 12.63 -4.09 5.06
N LEU A 173 11.40 -4.35 4.61
CA LEU A 173 10.33 -3.38 4.71
C LEU A 173 10.07 -3.00 6.17
N GLU A 174 10.00 -1.70 6.43
CA GLU A 174 9.52 -1.19 7.70
C GLU A 174 7.99 -1.32 7.80
N ALA A 175 7.46 -1.23 9.02
CA ALA A 175 6.02 -1.37 9.27
C ALA A 175 5.21 -0.38 8.42
N ASP A 176 5.60 0.89 8.36
CA ASP A 176 4.92 1.94 7.58
C ASP A 176 5.06 1.75 6.05
N ARG A 177 6.03 0.95 5.59
CA ARG A 177 6.22 0.58 4.18
C ARG A 177 5.44 -0.66 3.77
N GLY A 178 4.86 -1.39 4.72
CA GLY A 178 4.01 -2.54 4.47
C GLY A 178 4.62 -3.90 4.83
N ALA A 179 5.52 -3.95 5.84
CA ALA A 179 6.01 -5.25 6.35
C ALA A 179 4.83 -6.15 6.81
N ALA A 180 4.81 -7.46 6.54
CA ALA A 180 5.86 -8.27 5.90
C ALA A 180 5.97 -8.08 4.38
N LEU A 181 4.83 -7.87 3.69
CA LEU A 181 4.75 -7.86 2.22
C LEU A 181 3.98 -6.64 1.70
N ARG A 182 4.48 -6.11 0.59
CA ARG A 182 3.83 -5.06 -0.17
C ARG A 182 3.70 -5.49 -1.63
N LEU A 183 2.51 -5.30 -2.21
CA LEU A 183 2.29 -5.47 -3.64
C LEU A 183 2.93 -4.30 -4.40
N VAL A 184 3.77 -4.61 -5.39
CA VAL A 184 4.43 -3.65 -6.27
C VAL A 184 3.95 -3.85 -7.70
N ILE A 185 3.41 -2.78 -8.31
CA ILE A 185 2.86 -2.74 -9.66
C ILE A 185 3.40 -1.49 -10.35
N PRO A 186 4.55 -1.56 -11.03
CA PRO A 186 5.27 -0.38 -11.52
C PRO A 186 4.53 0.45 -12.57
N PHE A 187 3.58 -0.15 -13.27
CA PHE A 187 2.81 0.49 -14.34
C PHE A 187 1.47 1.10 -13.87
N MET A 188 1.20 1.07 -12.56
CA MET A 188 -0.01 1.64 -11.95
C MET A 188 0.32 2.63 -10.84
N PHE A 189 -0.61 3.52 -10.54
CA PHE A 189 -0.52 4.40 -9.37
C PHE A 189 -0.46 3.60 -8.07
N GLY A 190 0.30 4.11 -7.12
CA GLY A 190 0.65 3.44 -5.87
C GLY A 190 -0.52 3.04 -4.96
N TYR A 191 -1.73 3.55 -5.18
CA TYR A 191 -2.90 3.07 -4.44
C TYR A 191 -3.29 1.63 -4.79
N LYS A 192 -2.95 1.12 -5.98
CA LYS A 192 -3.12 -0.31 -6.31
C LYS A 192 -2.17 -1.22 -5.54
N GLY A 193 -1.06 -0.67 -5.05
CA GLY A 193 -0.02 -1.42 -4.32
C GLY A 193 -0.38 -1.63 -2.84
N THR A 194 -1.18 -2.65 -2.54
CA THR A 194 -1.59 -3.03 -1.19
C THR A 194 -0.39 -3.24 -0.27
N LYS A 195 -0.39 -2.57 0.89
CA LYS A 195 0.55 -2.78 1.99
C LYS A 195 0.05 -3.88 2.93
N TRP A 196 0.99 -4.48 3.70
CA TRP A 196 0.68 -5.51 4.68
C TRP A 196 -0.13 -6.68 4.10
N VAL A 197 0.21 -7.10 2.87
CA VAL A 197 -0.50 -8.20 2.22
C VAL A 197 -0.40 -9.45 3.09
N SER A 198 -1.54 -9.99 3.50
CA SER A 198 -1.65 -11.21 4.30
C SER A 198 -2.47 -12.30 3.61
N ARG A 199 -3.25 -11.93 2.59
CA ARG A 199 -4.09 -12.87 1.84
C ARG A 199 -4.19 -12.47 0.38
N ILE A 200 -4.16 -13.49 -0.49
CA ILE A 200 -4.38 -13.39 -1.92
C ILE A 200 -5.57 -14.28 -2.25
N ARG A 201 -6.58 -13.75 -2.93
CA ARG A 201 -7.76 -14.50 -3.35
C ARG A 201 -7.91 -14.45 -4.86
N LEU A 202 -7.97 -15.61 -5.50
CA LEU A 202 -8.33 -15.68 -6.91
C LEU A 202 -9.86 -15.72 -7.05
N THR A 203 -10.39 -14.87 -7.92
CA THR A 203 -11.85 -14.65 -8.08
C THR A 203 -12.26 -14.70 -9.56
N ALA A 204 -13.53 -14.97 -9.81
CA ALA A 204 -14.09 -14.99 -11.18
C ALA A 204 -14.27 -13.58 -11.78
N THR A 205 -14.39 -12.58 -10.92
CA THR A 205 -14.57 -11.17 -11.31
C THR A 205 -13.67 -10.28 -10.48
N GLN A 206 -13.24 -9.18 -11.05
CA GLN A 206 -12.46 -8.17 -10.32
C GLN A 206 -13.36 -7.49 -9.27
N GLU A 207 -12.89 -7.47 -8.04
CA GLU A 207 -13.56 -6.79 -6.94
C GLU A 207 -13.18 -5.30 -6.95
N ILE A 208 -14.08 -4.46 -6.45
CA ILE A 208 -13.82 -3.02 -6.34
C ILE A 208 -13.01 -2.77 -5.07
N GLY A 209 -11.84 -2.21 -5.21
CA GLY A 209 -10.90 -1.92 -4.13
C GLY A 209 -11.33 -0.76 -3.23
N TYR A 210 -10.59 -0.55 -2.15
CA TYR A 210 -10.91 0.47 -1.14
C TYR A 210 -11.05 1.88 -1.73
N TRP A 211 -10.09 2.33 -2.55
CA TRP A 211 -10.12 3.68 -3.14
C TRP A 211 -11.06 3.78 -4.33
N GLU A 212 -11.23 2.70 -5.08
CA GLU A 212 -12.16 2.61 -6.20
C GLU A 212 -13.60 2.79 -5.75
N GLN A 213 -14.00 2.23 -4.58
CA GLN A 213 -15.29 2.48 -3.93
C GLN A 213 -15.48 3.98 -3.57
N ARG A 214 -14.41 4.78 -3.60
CA ARG A 214 -14.39 6.21 -3.28
C ARG A 214 -14.13 7.08 -4.51
N GLY A 215 -14.33 6.51 -5.71
CA GLY A 215 -14.29 7.23 -6.98
C GLY A 215 -12.92 7.27 -7.66
N TYR A 216 -11.92 6.50 -7.19
CA TYR A 216 -10.67 6.33 -7.92
C TYR A 216 -10.85 5.37 -9.11
N ASP A 217 -10.03 5.52 -10.13
CA ASP A 217 -10.10 4.70 -11.34
C ASP A 217 -9.69 3.24 -11.05
N VAL A 218 -10.48 2.29 -11.57
CA VAL A 218 -10.13 0.87 -11.52
C VAL A 218 -8.89 0.60 -12.39
N ASN A 219 -8.78 1.30 -13.52
CA ASN A 219 -7.68 1.19 -14.47
C ASN A 219 -6.57 2.23 -14.16
N ALA A 220 -5.94 2.09 -13.05
CA ALA A 220 -4.96 3.02 -12.48
C ALA A 220 -3.63 3.13 -13.24
N TYR A 221 -3.60 2.89 -14.54
CA TYR A 221 -2.37 2.92 -15.35
C TYR A 221 -1.70 4.28 -15.37
N LEU A 222 -0.38 4.27 -15.28
CA LEU A 222 0.45 5.45 -15.52
C LEU A 222 0.40 5.82 -17.00
N LYS A 223 0.27 7.12 -17.27
CA LYS A 223 0.25 7.68 -18.63
C LYS A 223 1.64 8.08 -19.07
#